data_eeee0cb15e6150055f402b398fd605de
#
_entry.id   eeee0cb15e6150055f402b398fd605de
#
_cell.length_a   1.000
_cell.length_b   1.000
_cell.length_c   1.000
_cell.angle_alpha   90.00
_cell.angle_beta   90.00
_cell.angle_gamma   90.00
#
_symmetry.space_group_name_H-M   'P 1'
#
loop_
_entity.id
_entity.type
_entity.pdbx_description
1 polymer ?
#
loop_
_entity_poly.entity_id
_entity_poly.type
_entity_poly.pdbx_seq_one_letter_code
_entity_poly.pdbx_strand_id
1 'polypeptide(L)'
;KSRSAFGEFLKAYQDAMVIPVDNSMVPPFHAWIAVPSFPQSNQVWNELMSLIPPAFIYRTNQDDRTIYLRGSQVRPWGLLEVKSCHNPEALQTAGLDFLWVTESQDIANKAFEKLLPTLRSPGRMSRAVFEGIPSLYSDHWFRRGCAAASDGRENHAYFHATVYDNPTLSPEDVAEVEGDKDLLPIRVWERMYLANFNEDAGYFNNVSRCIAGDL
;
A
#
# COMPACT_ATOMS: atom_id res chain seq x y z
N LYS A 1 6.87 8.28 0.33
CA LYS A 1 6.08 7.08 0.70
C LYS A 1 6.69 5.83 0.05
N SER A 2 6.77 5.74 -1.26
CA SER A 2 7.22 4.53 -1.98
C SER A 2 8.61 4.03 -1.59
N ARG A 3 9.56 4.90 -1.19
CA ARG A 3 10.90 4.47 -0.76
C ARG A 3 10.89 3.67 0.53
N SER A 4 10.00 4.00 1.48
CA SER A 4 9.87 3.25 2.75
C SER A 4 9.27 1.86 2.50
N ALA A 5 8.23 1.77 1.68
CA ALA A 5 7.62 0.49 1.30
C ALA A 5 8.59 -0.39 0.51
N PHE A 6 9.41 0.21 -0.36
CA PHE A 6 10.48 -0.50 -1.06
C PHE A 6 11.55 -1.04 -0.09
N GLY A 7 11.90 -0.29 0.95
CA GLY A 7 12.80 -0.75 2.02
C GLY A 7 12.26 -1.99 2.74
N GLU A 8 10.97 -2.01 3.08
CA GLU A 8 10.31 -3.16 3.70
C GLU A 8 10.23 -4.37 2.75
N PHE A 9 10.02 -4.13 1.45
CA PHE A 9 10.11 -5.18 0.43
C PHE A 9 11.49 -5.82 0.39
N LEU A 10 12.56 -5.00 0.33
CA LEU A 10 13.94 -5.52 0.31
C LEU A 10 14.26 -6.34 1.57
N LYS A 11 13.82 -5.87 2.74
CA LYS A 11 13.98 -6.57 4.00
C LYS A 11 13.24 -7.92 3.97
N ALA A 12 11.98 -7.94 3.53
CA ALA A 12 11.21 -9.18 3.42
C ALA A 12 11.86 -10.18 2.46
N TYR A 13 12.38 -9.68 1.33
CA TYR A 13 13.11 -10.50 0.36
C TYR A 13 14.42 -11.07 0.96
N GLN A 14 15.22 -10.24 1.62
CA GLN A 14 16.46 -10.67 2.28
C GLN A 14 16.19 -11.72 3.36
N ASP A 15 15.22 -11.47 4.24
CA ASP A 15 14.83 -12.41 5.29
C ASP A 15 14.41 -13.77 4.68
N ALA A 16 13.61 -13.74 3.60
CA ALA A 16 13.17 -14.94 2.91
C ALA A 16 14.31 -15.73 2.25
N MET A 17 15.40 -15.06 1.87
CA MET A 17 16.56 -15.68 1.22
C MET A 17 17.54 -16.35 2.19
N VAL A 18 17.48 -16.03 3.48
CA VAL A 18 18.41 -16.53 4.51
C VAL A 18 17.78 -17.41 5.57
N ILE A 19 16.47 -17.28 5.84
CA ILE A 19 15.79 -18.05 6.86
C ILE A 19 15.45 -19.44 6.30
N PRO A 20 16.06 -20.54 6.83
CA PRO A 20 15.66 -21.89 6.46
C PRO A 20 14.21 -22.14 6.89
N VAL A 21 13.40 -22.65 6.01
CA VAL A 21 12.08 -23.17 6.36
C VAL A 21 12.22 -24.68 6.52
N ASP A 22 11.64 -25.20 7.60
CA ASP A 22 11.80 -26.59 8.03
C ASP A 22 11.42 -27.55 6.91
N ASN A 23 12.35 -28.39 6.50
CA ASN A 23 12.32 -29.60 5.64
C ASN A 23 11.26 -29.82 4.55
N SER A 24 10.40 -28.88 4.25
CA SER A 24 9.48 -28.92 3.10
C SER A 24 10.09 -28.11 1.94
N MET A 25 9.74 -28.45 0.70
CA MET A 25 10.10 -27.65 -0.46
C MET A 25 9.66 -26.20 -0.22
N VAL A 26 10.63 -25.34 0.08
CA VAL A 26 10.35 -23.91 0.32
C VAL A 26 9.90 -23.30 -1.00
N PRO A 27 8.67 -22.75 -1.08
CA PRO A 27 8.21 -22.15 -2.33
C PRO A 27 9.09 -20.93 -2.66
N PRO A 28 9.23 -20.59 -3.93
CA PRO A 28 9.88 -19.35 -4.34
C PRO A 28 9.29 -18.14 -3.61
N PHE A 29 10.14 -17.14 -3.34
CA PHE A 29 9.65 -15.86 -2.79
C PHE A 29 8.64 -15.24 -3.77
N HIS A 30 7.49 -14.84 -3.28
CA HIS A 30 6.45 -14.27 -4.10
C HIS A 30 5.94 -12.96 -3.49
N ALA A 31 6.08 -11.88 -4.25
CA ALA A 31 5.63 -10.55 -3.84
C ALA A 31 4.73 -9.92 -4.89
N TRP A 32 3.73 -9.18 -4.43
CA TRP A 32 2.90 -8.32 -5.27
C TRP A 32 3.02 -6.87 -4.87
N ILE A 33 2.99 -6.00 -5.89
CA ILE A 33 2.67 -4.59 -5.73
C ILE A 33 1.30 -4.38 -6.36
N ALA A 34 0.31 -4.12 -5.53
CA ALA A 34 -1.06 -3.91 -5.94
C ALA A 34 -1.33 -2.42 -6.14
N VAL A 35 -1.86 -2.05 -7.30
CA VAL A 35 -2.17 -0.69 -7.70
C VAL A 35 -3.65 -0.56 -8.09
N PRO A 36 -4.30 0.61 -7.94
CA PRO A 36 -5.71 0.76 -8.25
C PRO A 36 -6.07 0.46 -9.70
N SER A 37 -5.24 0.90 -10.63
CA SER A 37 -5.57 0.85 -12.07
C SER A 37 -4.39 0.36 -12.93
N PHE A 38 -4.72 -0.06 -14.15
CA PHE A 38 -3.72 -0.52 -15.12
C PHE A 38 -2.73 0.59 -15.56
N PRO A 39 -3.13 1.84 -15.81
CA PRO A 39 -2.16 2.89 -16.09
C PRO A 39 -1.13 3.11 -14.98
N GLN A 40 -1.57 3.08 -13.71
CA GLN A 40 -0.66 3.20 -12.56
C GLN A 40 0.33 2.03 -12.47
N SER A 41 -0.03 0.84 -12.96
CA SER A 41 0.92 -0.28 -12.99
C SER A 41 2.12 -0.02 -13.91
N ASN A 42 1.98 0.77 -14.98
CA ASN A 42 3.10 1.17 -15.82
C ASN A 42 4.05 2.14 -15.10
N GLN A 43 3.49 3.09 -14.36
CA GLN A 43 4.27 4.05 -13.60
C GLN A 43 5.09 3.32 -12.51
N VAL A 44 4.44 2.47 -11.73
CA VAL A 44 5.10 1.68 -10.68
C VAL A 44 6.14 0.73 -11.27
N TRP A 45 5.86 0.10 -12.42
CA TRP A 45 6.83 -0.73 -13.12
C TRP A 45 8.11 0.05 -13.46
N ASN A 46 7.98 1.23 -14.06
CA ASN A 46 9.13 2.05 -14.42
C ASN A 46 9.93 2.51 -13.20
N GLU A 47 9.24 2.84 -12.12
CA GLU A 47 9.88 3.20 -10.84
C GLU A 47 10.66 2.01 -10.26
N LEU A 48 10.08 0.82 -10.21
CA LEU A 48 10.77 -0.40 -9.76
C LEU A 48 12.01 -0.72 -10.57
N MET A 49 11.92 -0.60 -11.88
CA MET A 49 13.08 -0.84 -12.77
C MET A 49 14.22 0.15 -12.53
N SER A 50 13.94 1.31 -11.98
CA SER A 50 14.96 2.30 -11.59
C SER A 50 15.50 2.05 -10.17
N LEU A 51 14.71 1.46 -9.29
CA LEU A 51 15.05 1.27 -7.86
C LEU A 51 15.74 -0.07 -7.59
N ILE A 52 15.34 -1.14 -8.28
CA ILE A 52 15.89 -2.48 -8.04
C ILE A 52 17.27 -2.59 -8.68
N PRO A 53 18.33 -2.83 -7.90
CA PRO A 53 19.66 -3.02 -8.49
C PRO A 53 19.67 -4.18 -9.48
N PRO A 54 20.30 -4.04 -10.67
CA PRO A 54 20.35 -5.10 -11.68
C PRO A 54 20.90 -6.43 -11.18
N ALA A 55 21.75 -6.40 -10.15
CA ALA A 55 22.30 -7.60 -9.52
C ALA A 55 21.23 -8.49 -8.88
N PHE A 56 20.07 -7.96 -8.48
CA PHE A 56 18.96 -8.74 -7.93
C PHE A 56 18.04 -9.31 -9.00
N ILE A 57 18.12 -8.78 -10.23
CA ILE A 57 17.23 -9.17 -11.32
C ILE A 57 17.86 -10.35 -12.09
N TYR A 58 17.10 -11.44 -12.23
CA TYR A 58 17.45 -12.54 -13.13
C TYR A 58 16.93 -12.28 -14.55
N ARG A 59 15.65 -11.92 -14.65
CA ARG A 59 14.99 -11.52 -15.91
C ARG A 59 13.74 -10.70 -15.62
N THR A 60 13.21 -10.03 -16.63
CA THR A 60 11.95 -9.30 -16.56
C THR A 60 11.00 -9.74 -17.68
N ASN A 61 9.69 -9.64 -17.41
CA ASN A 61 8.64 -9.71 -18.42
C ASN A 61 7.82 -8.43 -18.32
N GLN A 62 7.96 -7.54 -19.29
CA GLN A 62 7.31 -6.22 -19.28
C GLN A 62 5.81 -6.35 -19.55
N ASP A 63 5.38 -7.28 -20.37
CA ASP A 63 3.97 -7.46 -20.74
C ASP A 63 3.13 -7.85 -19.51
N ASP A 64 3.66 -8.78 -18.71
CA ASP A 64 3.04 -9.23 -17.46
C ASP A 64 3.46 -8.42 -16.24
N ARG A 65 4.35 -7.42 -16.39
CA ARG A 65 4.96 -6.63 -15.30
C ARG A 65 5.52 -7.49 -14.19
N THR A 66 6.33 -8.45 -14.59
CA THR A 66 6.92 -9.47 -13.73
C THR A 66 8.44 -9.36 -13.71
N ILE A 67 9.00 -9.27 -12.50
CA ILE A 67 10.44 -9.31 -12.25
C ILE A 67 10.77 -10.64 -11.58
N TYR A 68 11.62 -11.43 -12.23
CA TYR A 68 12.21 -12.63 -11.65
C TYR A 68 13.46 -12.23 -10.90
N LEU A 69 13.46 -12.46 -9.60
CA LEU A 69 14.55 -12.11 -8.68
C LEU A 69 15.51 -13.30 -8.56
N ARG A 70 16.79 -13.00 -8.38
CA ARG A 70 17.80 -14.02 -8.12
C ARG A 70 17.56 -14.67 -6.77
N GLY A 71 17.75 -15.95 -6.69
CA GLY A 71 17.57 -16.70 -5.45
C GLY A 71 18.86 -16.85 -4.63
N SER A 72 18.76 -17.67 -3.62
CA SER A 72 19.83 -18.16 -2.77
C SER A 72 19.88 -19.69 -2.75
N GLN A 73 20.69 -20.26 -1.89
CA GLN A 73 20.68 -21.72 -1.65
C GLN A 73 19.39 -22.18 -0.94
N VAL A 74 18.73 -21.26 -0.21
CA VAL A 74 17.49 -21.54 0.52
C VAL A 74 16.28 -21.47 -0.41
N ARG A 75 16.23 -20.43 -1.26
CA ARG A 75 15.15 -20.25 -2.24
C ARG A 75 15.75 -20.01 -3.61
N PRO A 76 15.48 -20.86 -4.59
CA PRO A 76 16.20 -20.84 -5.88
C PRO A 76 15.91 -19.57 -6.70
N TRP A 77 14.77 -18.91 -6.49
CA TRP A 77 14.38 -17.68 -7.17
C TRP A 77 13.24 -16.96 -6.42
N GLY A 78 12.94 -15.75 -6.84
CA GLY A 78 11.80 -14.99 -6.36
C GLY A 78 11.01 -14.37 -7.52
N LEU A 79 9.79 -13.96 -7.22
CA LEU A 79 8.85 -13.33 -8.14
C LEU A 79 8.31 -12.06 -7.54
N LEU A 80 8.41 -10.96 -8.29
CA LEU A 80 7.77 -9.69 -7.96
C LEU A 80 6.88 -9.30 -9.13
N GLU A 81 5.59 -9.10 -8.88
CA GLU A 81 4.61 -8.75 -9.89
C GLU A 81 3.88 -7.46 -9.53
N VAL A 82 3.62 -6.61 -10.53
CA VAL A 82 2.73 -5.47 -10.37
C VAL A 82 1.33 -5.86 -10.84
N LYS A 83 0.35 -5.79 -9.94
CA LYS A 83 -1.04 -6.21 -10.19
C LYS A 83 -2.00 -5.03 -10.10
N SER A 84 -2.86 -4.88 -11.10
CA SER A 84 -3.96 -3.92 -11.05
C SER A 84 -5.15 -4.50 -10.28
N CYS A 85 -5.70 -3.72 -9.36
CA CYS A 85 -6.89 -4.07 -8.58
C CYS A 85 -8.21 -3.73 -9.27
N HIS A 86 -8.14 -3.24 -10.52
CA HIS A 86 -9.33 -2.90 -11.30
C HIS A 86 -10.28 -4.10 -11.50
N ASN A 87 -9.71 -5.30 -11.67
CA ASN A 87 -10.48 -6.54 -11.72
C ASN A 87 -10.18 -7.41 -10.49
N PRO A 88 -10.98 -7.34 -9.42
CA PRO A 88 -10.75 -8.11 -8.19
C PRO A 88 -10.73 -9.63 -8.39
N GLU A 89 -11.46 -10.15 -9.35
CA GLU A 89 -11.55 -11.60 -9.60
C GLU A 89 -10.23 -12.17 -10.17
N ALA A 90 -9.37 -11.33 -10.73
CA ALA A 90 -8.04 -11.72 -11.19
C ALA A 90 -6.99 -11.75 -10.05
N LEU A 91 -7.34 -11.32 -8.84
CA LEU A 91 -6.44 -11.24 -7.68
C LEU A 91 -6.44 -12.56 -6.89
N GLN A 92 -6.12 -13.66 -7.55
CA GLN A 92 -6.01 -14.97 -6.90
C GLN A 92 -4.59 -15.52 -7.07
N THR A 93 -4.00 -15.99 -5.97
CA THR A 93 -2.69 -16.62 -5.97
C THR A 93 -2.56 -17.64 -4.84
N ALA A 94 -1.54 -18.49 -4.94
CA ALA A 94 -1.20 -19.52 -3.94
C ALA A 94 -0.55 -18.96 -2.66
N GLY A 95 -0.48 -17.66 -2.52
CA GLY A 95 0.05 -16.97 -1.34
C GLY A 95 1.27 -16.11 -1.63
N LEU A 96 1.42 -15.07 -0.80
CA LEU A 96 2.46 -14.06 -0.91
C LEU A 96 3.34 -14.07 0.33
N ASP A 97 4.64 -13.82 0.15
CA ASP A 97 5.56 -13.47 1.22
C ASP A 97 5.52 -11.95 1.49
N PHE A 98 5.21 -11.16 0.45
CA PHE A 98 5.10 -9.72 0.59
C PHE A 98 3.97 -9.13 -0.29
N LEU A 99 3.20 -8.22 0.29
CA LEU A 99 2.19 -7.44 -0.42
C LEU A 99 2.42 -5.96 -0.15
N TRP A 100 2.61 -5.19 -1.20
CA TRP A 100 2.63 -3.73 -1.12
C TRP A 100 1.43 -3.18 -1.88
N VAL A 101 0.60 -2.40 -1.21
CA VAL A 101 -0.57 -1.75 -1.80
C VAL A 101 -0.33 -0.26 -1.83
N THR A 102 -0.21 0.30 -3.04
CA THR A 102 -0.07 1.74 -3.23
C THR A 102 -1.43 2.38 -3.47
N GLU A 103 -1.55 3.67 -3.14
CA GLU A 103 -2.82 4.44 -3.26
C GLU A 103 -4.02 3.65 -2.70
N SER A 104 -3.85 3.16 -1.48
CA SER A 104 -4.78 2.24 -0.82
C SER A 104 -6.21 2.80 -0.71
N GLN A 105 -6.37 4.13 -0.67
CA GLN A 105 -7.67 4.80 -0.63
C GLN A 105 -8.50 4.61 -1.91
N ASP A 106 -7.84 4.28 -3.02
CA ASP A 106 -8.48 4.11 -4.34
C ASP A 106 -8.75 2.63 -4.66
N ILE A 107 -8.40 1.72 -3.76
CA ILE A 107 -8.64 0.28 -3.93
C ILE A 107 -9.93 -0.12 -3.23
N ALA A 108 -10.88 -0.61 -4.01
CA ALA A 108 -12.19 -1.01 -3.52
C ALA A 108 -12.12 -2.10 -2.44
N ASN A 109 -13.08 -2.10 -1.49
CA ASN A 109 -13.22 -3.11 -0.45
C ASN A 109 -13.19 -4.54 -1.03
N LYS A 110 -13.87 -4.78 -2.15
CA LYS A 110 -13.92 -6.09 -2.83
C LYS A 110 -12.53 -6.57 -3.28
N ALA A 111 -11.67 -5.68 -3.76
CA ALA A 111 -10.30 -6.05 -4.14
C ALA A 111 -9.46 -6.41 -2.91
N PHE A 112 -9.58 -5.65 -1.83
CA PHE A 112 -8.91 -5.95 -0.57
C PHE A 112 -9.35 -7.31 0.02
N GLU A 113 -10.63 -7.65 -0.07
CA GLU A 113 -11.16 -8.97 0.35
C GLU A 113 -10.50 -10.14 -0.41
N LYS A 114 -10.07 -9.92 -1.65
CA LYS A 114 -9.31 -10.91 -2.44
C LYS A 114 -7.81 -10.92 -2.10
N LEU A 115 -7.23 -9.77 -1.78
CA LEU A 115 -5.82 -9.66 -1.41
C LEU A 115 -5.50 -10.23 -0.03
N LEU A 116 -6.37 -9.98 0.96
CA LEU A 116 -6.10 -10.34 2.35
C LEU A 116 -5.83 -11.85 2.57
N PRO A 117 -6.58 -12.80 1.96
CA PRO A 117 -6.32 -14.23 2.11
C PRO A 117 -4.95 -14.67 1.57
N THR A 118 -4.38 -13.96 0.60
CA THR A 118 -3.08 -14.30 0.01
C THR A 118 -1.93 -14.20 1.00
N LEU A 119 -2.12 -13.44 2.09
CA LEU A 119 -1.15 -13.28 3.19
C LEU A 119 -1.25 -14.39 4.25
N ARG A 120 -2.13 -15.37 4.09
CA ARG A 120 -2.39 -16.42 5.09
C ARG A 120 -1.98 -17.82 4.62
N SER A 121 -1.04 -17.89 3.71
CA SER A 121 -0.59 -19.18 3.17
C SER A 121 0.39 -19.87 4.12
N PRO A 122 0.18 -21.16 4.45
CA PRO A 122 1.11 -21.92 5.28
C PRO A 122 2.52 -21.92 4.72
N GLY A 123 3.52 -21.86 5.61
CA GLY A 123 4.94 -21.90 5.24
C GLY A 123 5.49 -20.59 4.65
N ARG A 124 4.74 -19.48 4.71
CA ARG A 124 5.18 -18.15 4.31
C ARG A 124 5.18 -17.18 5.49
N MET A 125 6.20 -16.35 5.58
CA MET A 125 6.28 -15.25 6.54
C MET A 125 5.72 -13.98 5.88
N SER A 126 4.40 -13.97 5.68
CA SER A 126 3.75 -12.91 4.93
C SER A 126 3.80 -11.56 5.66
N ARG A 127 4.20 -10.53 4.93
CA ARG A 127 4.18 -9.12 5.37
C ARG A 127 3.40 -8.28 4.39
N ALA A 128 2.80 -7.20 4.87
CA ALA A 128 2.12 -6.25 3.99
C ALA A 128 2.41 -4.80 4.39
N VAL A 129 2.51 -3.95 3.38
CA VAL A 129 2.57 -2.49 3.52
C VAL A 129 1.42 -1.89 2.73
N PHE A 130 0.65 -1.04 3.38
CA PHE A 130 -0.44 -0.30 2.79
C PHE A 130 -0.13 1.18 2.90
N GLU A 131 -0.06 1.88 1.77
CA GLU A 131 0.23 3.31 1.75
C GLU A 131 -0.83 4.07 0.96
N GLY A 132 -1.08 5.29 1.37
CA GLY A 132 -2.06 6.16 0.73
C GLY A 132 -2.36 7.39 1.59
N ILE A 133 -3.32 8.16 1.14
CA ILE A 133 -3.96 9.22 1.91
C ILE A 133 -5.26 8.67 2.53
N PRO A 134 -5.83 9.29 3.57
CA PRO A 134 -7.10 8.85 4.14
C PRO A 134 -8.20 8.73 3.10
N SER A 135 -8.96 7.63 3.13
CA SER A 135 -10.16 7.50 2.29
C SER A 135 -11.24 8.47 2.72
N LEU A 136 -12.03 8.97 1.75
CA LEU A 136 -13.21 9.80 2.02
C LEU A 136 -14.35 9.01 2.67
N TYR A 137 -14.36 7.70 2.50
CA TYR A 137 -15.44 6.83 2.97
C TYR A 137 -15.09 6.18 4.31
N SER A 138 -15.97 6.32 5.31
CA SER A 138 -15.77 5.77 6.66
C SER A 138 -15.70 4.24 6.69
N ASP A 139 -16.44 3.58 5.80
CA ASP A 139 -16.51 2.13 5.67
C ASP A 139 -15.38 1.53 4.81
N HIS A 140 -14.45 2.36 4.34
CA HIS A 140 -13.34 1.90 3.53
C HIS A 140 -12.35 1.06 4.34
N TRP A 141 -11.92 -0.06 3.79
CA TRP A 141 -11.02 -1.01 4.44
C TRP A 141 -9.72 -0.37 4.94
N PHE A 142 -9.13 0.56 4.17
CA PHE A 142 -7.87 1.22 4.52
C PHE A 142 -8.03 2.11 5.77
N ARG A 143 -9.14 2.87 5.85
CA ARG A 143 -9.46 3.68 7.04
C ARG A 143 -9.63 2.81 8.28
N ARG A 144 -10.40 1.71 8.17
CA ARG A 144 -10.57 0.75 9.28
C ARG A 144 -9.25 0.10 9.70
N GLY A 145 -8.39 -0.22 8.71
CA GLY A 145 -7.05 -0.78 8.96
C GLY A 145 -6.15 0.18 9.73
N CYS A 146 -6.10 1.45 9.32
CA CYS A 146 -5.34 2.49 10.02
C CYS A 146 -5.85 2.70 11.46
N ALA A 147 -7.16 2.78 11.67
CA ALA A 147 -7.75 2.91 12.99
C ALA A 147 -7.37 1.71 13.89
N ALA A 148 -7.57 0.48 13.41
CA ALA A 148 -7.22 -0.71 14.17
C ALA A 148 -5.72 -0.79 14.52
N ALA A 149 -4.83 -0.34 13.63
CA ALA A 149 -3.41 -0.29 13.89
C ALA A 149 -3.04 0.81 14.90
N SER A 150 -3.69 1.98 14.81
CA SER A 150 -3.54 3.07 15.79
C SER A 150 -4.01 2.69 17.17
N ASP A 151 -5.07 1.86 17.26
CA ASP A 151 -5.61 1.33 18.51
C ASP A 151 -4.78 0.17 19.09
N GLY A 152 -3.61 -0.12 18.50
CA GLY A 152 -2.67 -1.11 19.01
C GLY A 152 -2.99 -2.56 18.66
N ARG A 153 -3.69 -2.81 17.55
CA ARG A 153 -3.93 -4.18 17.08
C ARG A 153 -2.62 -4.93 16.91
N GLU A 154 -2.55 -6.12 17.48
CA GLU A 154 -1.36 -6.98 17.41
C GLU A 154 -0.89 -7.21 15.97
N ASN A 155 0.42 -7.21 15.77
CA ASN A 155 1.09 -7.38 14.46
C ASN A 155 0.73 -6.30 13.41
N HIS A 156 0.24 -5.14 13.86
CA HIS A 156 -0.03 -3.98 13.01
C HIS A 156 0.77 -2.79 13.53
N ALA A 157 1.28 -1.98 12.60
CA ALA A 157 1.91 -0.71 12.90
C ALA A 157 1.29 0.38 12.01
N TYR A 158 1.06 1.54 12.59
CA TYR A 158 0.54 2.71 11.91
C TYR A 158 1.59 3.81 11.91
N PHE A 159 1.87 4.34 10.73
CA PHE A 159 2.78 5.46 10.53
C PHE A 159 2.01 6.60 9.88
N HIS A 160 1.96 7.72 10.56
CA HIS A 160 1.36 8.94 10.06
C HIS A 160 2.47 9.92 9.68
N ALA A 161 2.34 10.54 8.52
CA ALA A 161 3.21 11.59 8.05
C ALA A 161 2.40 12.63 7.29
N THR A 162 2.76 13.88 7.48
CA THR A 162 2.20 15.04 6.80
C THR A 162 3.15 15.49 5.67
N VAL A 163 2.73 16.45 4.88
CA VAL A 163 3.59 17.07 3.88
C VAL A 163 4.82 17.73 4.54
N TYR A 164 4.68 18.27 5.76
CA TYR A 164 5.75 18.93 6.50
C TYR A 164 6.84 18.00 7.03
N ASP A 165 6.56 16.70 7.08
CA ASP A 165 7.55 15.69 7.44
C ASP A 165 8.47 15.31 6.26
N ASN A 166 8.26 15.90 5.08
CA ASN A 166 9.10 15.67 3.92
C ASN A 166 10.35 16.58 3.95
N PRO A 167 11.55 16.03 4.23
CA PRO A 167 12.76 16.85 4.38
C PRO A 167 13.29 17.42 3.06
N THR A 168 12.66 17.10 1.92
CA THR A 168 13.09 17.58 0.61
C THR A 168 12.30 18.79 0.13
N LEU A 169 11.26 19.22 0.89
CA LEU A 169 10.49 20.40 0.55
C LEU A 169 11.30 21.67 0.82
N SER A 170 11.32 22.55 -0.15
CA SER A 170 11.84 23.92 0.02
C SER A 170 10.84 24.81 0.76
N PRO A 171 11.27 25.95 1.31
CA PRO A 171 10.33 26.94 1.87
C PRO A 171 9.28 27.43 0.86
N GLU A 172 9.65 27.51 -0.40
CA GLU A 172 8.78 27.89 -1.51
C GLU A 172 7.69 26.83 -1.73
N ASP A 173 8.04 25.53 -1.75
CA ASP A 173 7.09 24.43 -1.88
C ASP A 173 6.10 24.43 -0.69
N VAL A 174 6.57 24.73 0.51
CA VAL A 174 5.72 24.86 1.71
C VAL A 174 4.74 26.02 1.56
N ALA A 175 5.20 27.15 1.03
CA ALA A 175 4.32 28.31 0.80
C ALA A 175 3.24 28.01 -0.25
N GLU A 176 3.55 27.24 -1.30
CA GLU A 176 2.57 26.78 -2.29
C GLU A 176 1.52 25.85 -1.65
N VAL A 177 1.94 24.88 -0.85
CA VAL A 177 1.04 23.99 -0.11
C VAL A 177 0.11 24.78 0.82
N GLU A 178 0.63 25.81 1.51
CA GLU A 178 -0.19 26.67 2.36
C GLU A 178 -1.18 27.51 1.53
N GLY A 179 -0.76 27.98 0.33
CA GLY A 179 -1.62 28.71 -0.60
C GLY A 179 -2.78 27.87 -1.14
N ASP A 180 -2.63 26.56 -1.25
CA ASP A 180 -3.69 25.66 -1.67
C ASP A 180 -4.90 25.62 -0.72
N LYS A 181 -4.77 26.14 0.51
CA LYS A 181 -5.90 26.33 1.45
C LYS A 181 -6.98 27.26 0.89
N ASP A 182 -6.57 28.23 0.08
CA ASP A 182 -7.49 29.18 -0.53
C ASP A 182 -8.21 28.59 -1.75
N LEU A 183 -7.66 27.54 -2.33
CA LEU A 183 -8.16 26.87 -3.53
C LEU A 183 -8.99 25.63 -3.24
N LEU A 184 -8.74 24.96 -2.12
CA LEU A 184 -9.36 23.70 -1.76
C LEU A 184 -10.28 23.85 -0.55
N PRO A 185 -11.40 23.10 -0.48
CA PRO A 185 -12.13 22.95 0.76
C PRO A 185 -11.17 22.47 1.87
N ILE A 186 -11.21 23.11 3.05
CA ILE A 186 -10.26 22.86 4.12
C ILE A 186 -10.09 21.35 4.45
N ARG A 187 -11.18 20.59 4.44
CA ARG A 187 -11.15 19.13 4.70
C ARG A 187 -10.42 18.35 3.63
N VAL A 188 -10.50 18.80 2.36
CA VAL A 188 -9.76 18.19 1.25
C VAL A 188 -8.28 18.45 1.43
N TRP A 189 -7.93 19.72 1.75
CA TRP A 189 -6.57 20.12 2.03
C TRP A 189 -5.97 19.34 3.20
N GLU A 190 -6.65 19.27 4.34
CA GLU A 190 -6.21 18.51 5.52
C GLU A 190 -6.02 17.03 5.22
N ARG A 191 -6.91 16.43 4.44
CA ARG A 191 -6.79 15.03 4.02
C ARG A 191 -5.57 14.80 3.12
N MET A 192 -5.34 15.70 2.15
CA MET A 192 -4.27 15.54 1.16
C MET A 192 -2.88 15.81 1.74
N TYR A 193 -2.77 16.86 2.55
CA TYR A 193 -1.49 17.38 3.02
C TYR A 193 -1.17 16.99 4.47
N LEU A 194 -2.17 16.85 5.31
CA LEU A 194 -1.97 16.43 6.71
C LEU A 194 -2.32 14.97 6.96
N ALA A 195 -2.81 14.25 5.96
CA ALA A 195 -3.28 12.88 6.10
C ALA A 195 -4.32 12.68 7.21
N ASN A 196 -5.15 13.70 7.46
CA ASN A 196 -6.19 13.67 8.48
C ASN A 196 -7.39 12.82 8.03
N PHE A 197 -7.83 11.92 8.91
CA PHE A 197 -9.09 11.22 8.75
C PHE A 197 -10.24 12.12 9.20
N ASN A 198 -10.74 12.94 8.28
CA ASN A 198 -11.93 13.72 8.56
C ASN A 198 -13.13 12.79 8.76
N GLU A 199 -13.99 13.08 9.73
CA GLU A 199 -15.27 12.39 9.87
C GLU A 199 -16.10 12.63 8.62
N ASP A 200 -16.89 11.62 8.21
CA ASP A 200 -17.84 11.76 7.12
C ASP A 200 -18.81 12.91 7.45
N ALA A 201 -18.51 14.07 6.91
CA ALA A 201 -19.53 15.07 6.81
C ALA A 201 -20.42 14.66 5.67
N GLY A 202 -21.49 13.93 5.98
CA GLY A 202 -22.59 13.77 5.05
C GLY A 202 -22.99 15.16 4.51
N TYR A 203 -23.67 15.18 3.38
CA TYR A 203 -24.18 16.41 2.78
C TYR A 203 -24.96 17.31 3.76
N PHE A 204 -25.31 16.79 4.92
CA PHE A 204 -26.03 17.45 6.00
C PHE A 204 -25.20 17.36 7.30
N ASN A 205 -24.27 18.29 7.48
CA ASN A 205 -23.68 18.58 8.80
C ASN A 205 -24.81 19.08 9.70
N ASN A 206 -25.30 18.30 10.65
CA ASN A 206 -26.35 18.62 11.63
C ASN A 206 -27.72 17.93 11.40
N VAL A 207 -27.75 16.79 10.73
CA VAL A 207 -28.97 15.97 10.70
C VAL A 207 -29.50 15.70 12.13
N SER A 208 -28.62 15.49 13.10
CA SER A 208 -28.98 15.37 14.52
C SER A 208 -29.71 16.60 15.09
N ARG A 209 -29.37 17.81 14.65
CA ARG A 209 -30.07 19.06 15.05
C ARG A 209 -31.42 19.19 14.33
N CYS A 210 -31.50 18.76 13.08
CA CYS A 210 -32.76 18.77 12.33
C CYS A 210 -33.78 17.74 12.87
N ILE A 211 -33.30 16.62 13.42
CA ILE A 211 -34.17 15.59 14.01
C ILE A 211 -34.59 15.95 15.45
N ALA A 212 -33.83 16.74 16.16
CA ALA A 212 -34.11 17.12 17.55
C ALA A 212 -35.22 18.20 17.70
N GLY A 213 -35.85 18.65 16.63
CA GLY A 213 -37.08 19.44 16.71
C GLY A 213 -36.93 20.85 17.27
N ASP A 214 -35.75 21.44 17.23
CA ASP A 214 -35.57 22.90 17.49
C ASP A 214 -35.93 23.67 16.21
N LEU A 215 -37.23 23.81 16.00
CA LEU A 215 -37.86 24.81 15.14
C LEU A 215 -38.23 26.05 15.97
#